data_c3274f17ebf0f3af27abe1dbddef0e8b
#
_entry.id   c3274f17ebf0f3af27abe1dbddef0e8b
#
_cell.length_a   1.000
_cell.length_b   1.000
_cell.length_c   1.000
_cell.angle_alpha   90.00
_cell.angle_beta   90.00
_cell.angle_gamma   90.00
#
_symmetry.space_group_name_H-M   'P 1'
#
loop_
_entity.id
_entity.type
_entity.pdbx_description
1 polymer ?
#
loop_
_entity_poly.entity_id
_entity_poly.type
_entity_poly.pdbx_seq_one_letter_code
_entity_poly.pdbx_strand_id
1 'polypeptide(L)'
;RAAYRRPSGARMVAPGDYGFLAECMEKVLIFGPLDASRRKGILGKMWEKEVEAGQILIREGGTGRDAEEMYVVKSGYLEVTVTVNGTRLRVNRKERGDVFGEVALLFDLPRNATVTATSDCVVWVLDRTTCRSAVKESAEDQEMQNLAFLNSVPILAPLDPMERQILASAVESVKFAPGEEVFREGQEGDVFYMIKEGEATVTQLSKEDATPLIVNQLFSSDFFGEKALFDNAPRNATVT
;
A
#
# COMPACT_ATOMS: atom_id res chain seq x y z
N ARG A 1 17.14 13.70 16.65
CA ARG A 1 16.89 14.63 15.51
C ARG A 1 15.72 15.54 15.89
N ALA A 2 15.83 16.87 15.68
CA ALA A 2 14.70 17.78 15.88
C ALA A 2 13.56 17.36 14.93
N ALA A 3 12.34 17.24 15.47
CA ALA A 3 11.18 16.90 14.66
C ALA A 3 11.01 17.93 13.53
N TYR A 4 10.64 17.46 12.34
CA TYR A 4 10.27 18.33 11.23
C TYR A 4 9.13 19.27 11.70
N ARG A 5 9.28 20.56 11.45
CA ARG A 5 8.24 21.54 11.74
C ARG A 5 7.76 22.17 10.45
N ARG A 6 6.47 21.97 10.17
CA ARG A 6 5.78 22.70 9.10
C ARG A 6 5.99 24.20 9.26
N PRO A 7 6.17 24.96 8.16
CA PRO A 7 6.27 26.41 8.21
C PRO A 7 5.07 27.05 8.94
N SER A 8 5.34 28.04 9.80
CA SER A 8 4.29 28.79 10.46
C SER A 8 3.45 29.53 9.42
N GLY A 9 2.10 29.39 9.49
CA GLY A 9 1.19 30.01 8.53
C GLY A 9 1.00 29.24 7.21
N ALA A 10 1.53 28.03 7.08
CA ALA A 10 1.31 27.20 5.89
C ALA A 10 -0.18 26.95 5.64
N ARG A 11 -0.63 27.20 4.41
CA ARG A 11 -2.01 27.01 4.00
C ARG A 11 -2.31 25.52 3.87
N MET A 12 -3.31 25.05 4.60
CA MET A 12 -3.74 23.65 4.54
C MET A 12 -4.49 23.35 3.25
N VAL A 13 -4.57 22.06 2.90
CA VAL A 13 -5.39 21.59 1.77
C VAL A 13 -6.82 22.05 1.94
N ALA A 14 -7.38 22.69 0.91
CA ALA A 14 -8.77 23.11 0.90
C ALA A 14 -9.71 21.89 0.77
N PRO A 15 -10.88 21.87 1.43
CA PRO A 15 -11.82 20.74 1.35
C PRO A 15 -12.20 20.36 -0.09
N GLY A 16 -12.28 21.32 -1.01
CA GLY A 16 -12.57 21.08 -2.42
C GLY A 16 -11.48 20.34 -3.20
N ASP A 17 -10.24 20.31 -2.67
CA ASP A 17 -9.11 19.64 -3.30
C ASP A 17 -8.94 18.16 -2.81
N TYR A 18 -9.67 17.76 -1.77
CA TYR A 18 -9.49 16.43 -1.17
C TYR A 18 -9.73 15.28 -2.15
N GLY A 19 -10.80 15.35 -2.97
CA GLY A 19 -11.11 14.29 -3.94
C GLY A 19 -9.98 14.08 -4.94
N PHE A 20 -9.55 15.17 -5.58
CA PHE A 20 -8.46 15.13 -6.55
C PHE A 20 -7.13 14.64 -5.94
N LEU A 21 -6.78 15.16 -4.75
CA LEU A 21 -5.55 14.78 -4.07
C LEU A 21 -5.59 13.30 -3.61
N ALA A 22 -6.75 12.79 -3.20
CA ALA A 22 -6.94 11.37 -2.87
C ALA A 22 -6.65 10.47 -4.08
N GLU A 23 -7.17 10.81 -5.26
CA GLU A 23 -6.90 10.07 -6.51
C GLU A 23 -5.41 10.09 -6.89
N CYS A 24 -4.72 11.22 -6.66
CA CYS A 24 -3.28 11.31 -6.88
C CYS A 24 -2.50 10.38 -5.93
N MET A 25 -2.91 10.33 -4.68
CA MET A 25 -2.25 9.51 -3.64
C MET A 25 -2.50 8.01 -3.83
N GLU A 26 -3.64 7.60 -4.37
CA GLU A 26 -3.93 6.19 -4.69
C GLU A 26 -2.92 5.56 -5.65
N LYS A 27 -2.36 6.35 -6.54
CA LYS A 27 -1.36 5.91 -7.53
C LYS A 27 0.02 5.67 -6.90
N VAL A 28 0.23 6.12 -5.67
CA VAL A 28 1.49 5.94 -4.95
C VAL A 28 1.42 4.64 -4.16
N LEU A 29 2.36 3.74 -4.43
CA LEU A 29 2.40 2.36 -3.91
C LEU A 29 2.10 2.24 -2.40
N ILE A 30 2.59 3.20 -1.61
CA ILE A 30 2.47 3.18 -0.14
C ILE A 30 1.12 3.68 0.39
N PHE A 31 0.39 4.47 -0.40
CA PHE A 31 -0.90 5.03 0.01
C PHE A 31 -2.08 4.29 -0.61
N GLY A 32 -1.86 3.53 -1.68
CA GLY A 32 -2.87 2.70 -2.33
C GLY A 32 -3.57 1.74 -1.37
N PRO A 33 -2.84 0.98 -0.53
CA PRO A 33 -3.42 0.04 0.44
C PRO A 33 -4.18 0.69 1.60
N LEU A 34 -4.01 2.00 1.84
CA LEU A 34 -4.68 2.68 2.94
C LEU A 34 -6.18 2.83 2.68
N ASP A 35 -7.00 2.62 3.71
CA ASP A 35 -8.43 2.90 3.64
C ASP A 35 -8.73 4.42 3.46
N ALA A 36 -9.96 4.73 3.04
CA ALA A 36 -10.38 6.10 2.73
C ALA A 36 -10.29 7.05 3.94
N SER A 37 -10.52 6.56 5.16
CA SER A 37 -10.47 7.36 6.38
C SER A 37 -9.04 7.77 6.72
N ARG A 38 -8.11 6.82 6.67
CA ARG A 38 -6.68 7.07 6.90
C ARG A 38 -6.08 7.97 5.83
N ARG A 39 -6.42 7.71 4.58
CA ARG A 39 -6.02 8.57 3.45
C ARG A 39 -6.48 10.01 3.68
N LYS A 40 -7.75 10.22 4.07
CA LYS A 40 -8.29 11.53 4.43
C LYS A 40 -7.53 12.17 5.61
N GLY A 41 -7.17 11.38 6.62
CA GLY A 41 -6.36 11.86 7.75
C GLY A 41 -4.99 12.39 7.33
N ILE A 42 -4.31 11.71 6.38
CA ILE A 42 -3.04 12.17 5.80
C ILE A 42 -3.23 13.47 5.03
N LEU A 43 -4.26 13.53 4.15
CA LEU A 43 -4.57 14.72 3.35
C LEU A 43 -4.79 15.95 4.22
N GLY A 44 -5.47 15.78 5.36
CA GLY A 44 -5.69 16.85 6.34
C GLY A 44 -4.42 17.40 7.01
N LYS A 45 -3.30 16.67 6.91
CA LYS A 45 -1.99 17.09 7.43
C LYS A 45 -1.09 17.70 6.35
N MET A 46 -1.45 17.61 5.07
CA MET A 46 -0.71 18.22 3.97
C MET A 46 -0.96 19.73 3.90
N TRP A 47 -0.01 20.46 3.34
CA TRP A 47 -0.11 21.91 3.17
C TRP A 47 0.37 22.36 1.79
N GLU A 48 -0.04 23.55 1.39
CA GLU A 48 0.37 24.17 0.14
C GLU A 48 1.70 24.91 0.30
N LYS A 49 2.53 24.82 -0.73
CA LYS A 49 3.79 25.56 -0.88
C LYS A 49 3.83 26.19 -2.27
N GLU A 50 3.99 27.49 -2.30
CA GLU A 50 4.24 28.26 -3.51
C GLU A 50 5.71 28.14 -3.88
N VAL A 51 6.00 28.03 -5.16
CA VAL A 51 7.33 27.79 -5.73
C VAL A 51 7.47 28.67 -6.98
N GLU A 52 8.44 29.55 -6.94
CA GLU A 52 8.72 30.45 -8.07
C GLU A 52 9.42 29.72 -9.23
N ALA A 53 9.23 30.22 -10.44
CA ALA A 53 9.96 29.73 -11.61
C ALA A 53 11.48 29.80 -11.38
N GLY A 54 12.20 28.72 -11.72
CA GLY A 54 13.64 28.58 -11.47
C GLY A 54 14.02 28.03 -10.09
N GLN A 55 13.10 27.97 -9.15
CA GLN A 55 13.37 27.43 -7.82
C GLN A 55 13.54 25.91 -7.85
N ILE A 56 14.54 25.41 -7.13
CA ILE A 56 14.80 23.97 -6.97
C ILE A 56 14.09 23.49 -5.71
N LEU A 57 13.18 22.52 -5.87
CA LEU A 57 12.50 21.85 -4.75
C LEU A 57 13.28 20.67 -4.21
N ILE A 58 13.87 19.89 -5.09
CA ILE A 58 14.66 18.71 -4.76
C ILE A 58 16.01 18.82 -5.46
N ARG A 59 17.09 18.49 -4.75
CA ARG A 59 18.45 18.37 -5.29
C ARG A 59 18.85 16.91 -5.31
N GLU A 60 19.35 16.45 -6.45
CA GLU A 60 19.99 15.14 -6.59
C GLU A 60 21.06 14.94 -5.52
N GLY A 61 21.12 13.75 -4.90
CA GLY A 61 22.03 13.43 -3.81
C GLY A 61 21.64 14.03 -2.45
N GLY A 62 20.59 14.85 -2.37
CA GLY A 62 20.10 15.43 -1.11
C GLY A 62 19.69 14.37 -0.10
N THR A 63 20.09 14.57 1.16
CA THR A 63 19.81 13.69 2.30
C THR A 63 19.37 14.51 3.51
N GLY A 64 18.96 13.84 4.58
CA GLY A 64 18.54 14.49 5.82
C GLY A 64 17.34 15.40 5.57
N ARG A 65 17.46 16.70 5.90
CA ARG A 65 16.35 17.67 5.75
C ARG A 65 15.90 17.85 4.31
N ASP A 66 16.80 17.72 3.33
CA ASP A 66 16.47 17.82 1.90
C ASP A 66 15.65 16.63 1.38
N ALA A 67 15.55 15.58 2.18
CA ALA A 67 14.79 14.35 1.86
C ALA A 67 13.55 14.15 2.76
N GLU A 68 13.09 15.16 3.49
CA GLU A 68 11.99 15.05 4.45
C GLU A 68 10.60 15.38 3.89
N GLU A 69 10.49 15.81 2.63
CA GLU A 69 9.23 16.19 1.99
C GLU A 69 8.97 15.39 0.72
N MET A 70 7.71 15.05 0.46
CA MET A 70 7.20 14.67 -0.85
C MET A 70 6.18 15.69 -1.32
N TYR A 71 5.90 15.67 -2.59
CA TYR A 71 5.12 16.71 -3.24
C TYR A 71 4.07 16.13 -4.20
N VAL A 72 2.91 16.79 -4.27
CA VAL A 72 1.91 16.59 -5.33
C VAL A 72 1.70 17.94 -6.03
N VAL A 73 1.79 17.97 -7.34
CA VAL A 73 1.62 19.22 -8.11
C VAL A 73 0.15 19.64 -8.12
N LYS A 74 -0.15 20.80 -7.57
CA LYS A 74 -1.47 21.45 -7.67
C LYS A 74 -1.62 22.23 -8.95
N SER A 75 -0.59 23.02 -9.31
CA SER A 75 -0.55 23.81 -10.53
C SER A 75 0.89 24.13 -10.93
N GLY A 76 1.08 24.48 -12.21
CA GLY A 76 2.40 24.78 -12.78
C GLY A 76 3.11 23.55 -13.30
N TYR A 77 4.40 23.75 -13.65
CA TYR A 77 5.24 22.73 -14.30
C TYR A 77 6.61 22.66 -13.66
N LEU A 78 7.13 21.45 -13.49
CA LEU A 78 8.48 21.22 -12.98
C LEU A 78 9.23 20.28 -13.93
N GLU A 79 10.54 20.48 -14.03
CA GLU A 79 11.44 19.64 -14.77
C GLU A 79 12.24 18.75 -13.85
N VAL A 80 12.39 17.48 -14.22
CA VAL A 80 13.19 16.50 -13.50
C VAL A 80 14.47 16.26 -14.30
N THR A 81 15.62 16.47 -13.66
CA THR A 81 16.93 16.27 -14.26
C THR A 81 17.77 15.33 -13.41
N VAL A 82 18.62 14.54 -14.06
CA VAL A 82 19.66 13.71 -13.43
C VAL A 82 21.02 14.04 -14.01
N THR A 83 22.06 13.84 -13.23
CA THR A 83 23.44 14.06 -13.67
C THR A 83 24.09 12.74 -14.08
N VAL A 84 24.41 12.59 -15.35
CA VAL A 84 25.10 11.40 -15.90
C VAL A 84 26.43 11.87 -16.49
N ASN A 85 27.53 11.32 -15.99
CA ASN A 85 28.87 11.69 -16.43
C ASN A 85 29.17 13.21 -16.44
N GLY A 86 28.65 13.90 -15.38
CA GLY A 86 28.81 15.36 -15.25
C GLY A 86 27.86 16.20 -16.12
N THR A 87 27.08 15.58 -16.98
CA THR A 87 26.09 16.26 -17.83
C THR A 87 24.69 16.14 -17.22
N ARG A 88 23.99 17.29 -17.08
CA ARG A 88 22.59 17.32 -16.62
C ARG A 88 21.67 16.96 -17.77
N LEU A 89 20.90 15.89 -17.60
CA LEU A 89 19.93 15.39 -18.58
C LEU A 89 18.52 15.55 -18.03
N ARG A 90 17.63 16.10 -18.85
CA ARG A 90 16.20 16.11 -18.55
C ARG A 90 15.64 14.72 -18.79
N VAL A 91 15.00 14.15 -17.76
CA VAL A 91 14.44 12.80 -17.81
C VAL A 91 12.92 12.77 -17.71
N ASN A 92 12.31 13.82 -17.12
CA ASN A 92 10.86 13.88 -16.98
C ASN A 92 10.39 15.32 -16.79
N ARG A 93 9.07 15.51 -16.89
CA ARG A 93 8.33 16.73 -16.53
C ARG A 93 7.24 16.34 -15.54
N LYS A 94 6.98 17.20 -14.59
CA LYS A 94 5.90 17.04 -13.61
C LYS A 94 4.87 18.14 -13.83
N GLU A 95 3.60 17.74 -13.79
CA GLU A 95 2.44 18.62 -14.01
C GLU A 95 1.33 18.29 -12.99
N ARG A 96 0.19 18.99 -13.08
CA ARG A 96 -0.93 18.82 -12.14
C ARG A 96 -1.29 17.35 -11.92
N GLY A 97 -1.30 16.92 -10.65
CA GLY A 97 -1.61 15.59 -10.21
C GLY A 97 -0.41 14.65 -10.11
N ASP A 98 0.76 15.04 -10.62
CA ASP A 98 1.97 14.23 -10.47
C ASP A 98 2.51 14.26 -9.04
N VAL A 99 2.96 13.09 -8.59
CA VAL A 99 3.60 12.89 -7.30
C VAL A 99 5.10 12.70 -7.50
N PHE A 100 5.91 13.21 -6.58
CA PHE A 100 7.35 13.02 -6.60
C PHE A 100 7.99 13.20 -5.21
N GLY A 101 9.18 12.61 -5.03
CA GLY A 101 9.94 12.69 -3.80
C GLY A 101 9.56 11.67 -2.72
N GLU A 102 8.61 10.79 -3.00
CA GLU A 102 8.09 9.76 -2.09
C GLU A 102 9.13 8.70 -1.70
N VAL A 103 10.00 8.31 -2.65
CA VAL A 103 11.01 7.24 -2.44
C VAL A 103 11.94 7.58 -1.29
N ALA A 104 12.45 8.82 -1.25
CA ALA A 104 13.37 9.25 -0.20
C ALA A 104 12.70 9.33 1.18
N LEU A 105 11.37 9.54 1.25
CA LEU A 105 10.65 9.54 2.53
C LEU A 105 10.67 8.16 3.20
N LEU A 106 10.55 7.11 2.41
CA LEU A 106 10.38 5.76 2.90
C LEU A 106 11.69 5.08 3.25
N PHE A 107 12.65 5.15 2.33
CA PHE A 107 13.82 4.27 2.32
C PHE A 107 15.11 4.93 2.85
N ASP A 108 15.04 6.17 3.37
CA ASP A 108 16.23 6.94 3.81
C ASP A 108 17.32 7.04 2.71
N LEU A 109 16.92 6.93 1.45
CA LEU A 109 17.81 7.03 0.31
C LEU A 109 18.06 8.50 -0.05
N PRO A 110 19.24 8.83 -0.62
CA PRO A 110 19.46 10.12 -1.24
C PRO A 110 18.44 10.39 -2.35
N ARG A 111 18.18 11.66 -2.62
CA ARG A 111 17.35 12.05 -3.77
C ARG A 111 17.99 11.59 -5.09
N ASN A 112 17.24 10.93 -5.92
CA ASN A 112 17.70 10.35 -7.18
C ASN A 112 17.68 11.31 -8.37
N ALA A 113 17.15 12.53 -8.21
CA ALA A 113 17.06 13.53 -9.27
C ALA A 113 16.93 14.94 -8.67
N THR A 114 17.20 15.95 -9.49
CA THR A 114 16.90 17.35 -9.22
C THR A 114 15.54 17.71 -9.83
N VAL A 115 14.67 18.37 -9.05
CA VAL A 115 13.38 18.87 -9.51
C VAL A 115 13.35 20.39 -9.40
N THR A 116 13.16 21.07 -10.54
CA THR A 116 13.18 22.53 -10.68
C THR A 116 11.85 23.01 -11.26
N ALA A 117 11.26 24.06 -10.70
CA ALA A 117 10.08 24.70 -11.25
C ALA A 117 10.43 25.41 -12.56
N THR A 118 9.66 25.15 -13.62
CA THR A 118 9.82 25.83 -14.94
C THR A 118 8.78 26.94 -15.15
N SER A 119 7.79 27.01 -14.29
CA SER A 119 6.83 28.11 -14.13
C SER A 119 6.57 28.32 -12.65
N ASP A 120 5.86 29.36 -12.30
CA ASP A 120 5.30 29.48 -10.95
C ASP A 120 4.38 28.29 -10.69
N CYS A 121 4.59 27.62 -9.55
CA CYS A 121 3.91 26.40 -9.19
C CYS A 121 3.29 26.52 -7.79
N VAL A 122 2.24 25.75 -7.56
CA VAL A 122 1.76 25.41 -6.24
C VAL A 122 1.84 23.90 -6.08
N VAL A 123 2.44 23.44 -4.98
CA VAL A 123 2.52 22.02 -4.65
C VAL A 123 1.91 21.75 -3.27
N TRP A 124 1.28 20.60 -3.10
CA TRP A 124 0.96 20.09 -1.78
C TRP A 124 2.14 19.30 -1.24
N VAL A 125 2.42 19.48 0.02
CA VAL A 125 3.58 18.90 0.70
C VAL A 125 3.12 17.94 1.78
N LEU A 126 3.76 16.78 1.85
CA LEU A 126 3.65 15.83 2.96
C LEU A 126 5.04 15.57 3.53
N ASP A 127 5.18 15.74 4.85
CA ASP A 127 6.44 15.44 5.52
C ASP A 127 6.62 13.97 5.87
N ARG A 128 7.87 13.56 6.03
CA ARG A 128 8.30 12.21 6.36
C ARG A 128 7.65 11.68 7.65
N THR A 129 7.62 12.50 8.70
CA THR A 129 7.10 12.07 9.99
C THR A 129 5.63 11.72 9.90
N THR A 130 4.84 12.59 9.27
CA THR A 130 3.41 12.34 9.01
C THR A 130 3.20 11.10 8.14
N CYS A 131 3.99 10.96 7.07
CA CYS A 131 3.91 9.81 6.17
C CYS A 131 4.20 8.49 6.92
N ARG A 132 5.33 8.41 7.63
CA ARG A 132 5.75 7.22 8.36
C ARG A 132 4.79 6.85 9.51
N SER A 133 4.29 7.83 10.24
CA SER A 133 3.31 7.59 11.30
C SER A 133 2.04 6.96 10.73
N ALA A 134 1.53 7.48 9.62
CA ALA A 134 0.32 6.95 9.00
C ALA A 134 0.49 5.51 8.47
N VAL A 135 1.65 5.21 7.88
CA VAL A 135 1.97 3.85 7.42
C VAL A 135 2.11 2.89 8.60
N LYS A 136 2.80 3.33 9.67
CA LYS A 136 2.97 2.51 10.88
C LYS A 136 1.64 2.24 11.58
N GLU A 137 0.83 3.26 11.82
CA GLU A 137 -0.51 3.13 12.41
C GLU A 137 -1.38 2.16 11.58
N SER A 138 -1.27 2.21 10.25
CA SER A 138 -1.98 1.28 9.36
C SER A 138 -1.54 -0.17 9.54
N ALA A 139 -0.24 -0.42 9.69
CA ALA A 139 0.28 -1.77 9.90
C ALA A 139 -0.14 -2.33 11.27
N GLU A 140 -0.05 -1.52 12.33
CA GLU A 140 -0.47 -1.91 13.69
C GLU A 140 -1.97 -2.22 13.75
N ASP A 141 -2.81 -1.41 13.10
CA ASP A 141 -4.26 -1.64 13.05
C ASP A 141 -4.59 -2.90 12.22
N GLN A 142 -3.87 -3.15 11.12
CA GLN A 142 -4.06 -4.36 10.33
C GLN A 142 -3.69 -5.60 11.13
N GLU A 143 -2.58 -5.56 11.86
CA GLU A 143 -2.16 -6.65 12.74
C GLU A 143 -3.20 -6.90 13.85
N MET A 144 -3.74 -5.86 14.47
CA MET A 144 -4.80 -5.97 15.48
C MET A 144 -6.08 -6.58 14.88
N GLN A 145 -6.50 -6.17 13.68
CA GLN A 145 -7.63 -6.77 12.98
C GLN A 145 -7.39 -8.23 12.63
N ASN A 146 -6.19 -8.56 12.16
CA ASN A 146 -5.78 -9.93 11.87
C ASN A 146 -5.83 -10.79 13.16
N LEU A 147 -5.28 -10.29 14.27
CA LEU A 147 -5.32 -11.00 15.55
C LEU A 147 -6.76 -11.25 16.03
N ALA A 148 -7.64 -10.25 15.93
CA ALA A 148 -9.05 -10.39 16.28
C ALA A 148 -9.73 -11.47 15.41
N PHE A 149 -9.45 -11.50 14.11
CA PHE A 149 -9.95 -12.53 13.21
C PHE A 149 -9.39 -13.91 13.55
N LEU A 150 -8.07 -14.06 13.73
CA LEU A 150 -7.43 -15.34 14.06
C LEU A 150 -7.98 -15.96 15.36
N ASN A 151 -8.40 -15.13 16.32
CA ASN A 151 -9.07 -15.59 17.53
C ASN A 151 -10.46 -16.22 17.27
N SER A 152 -11.08 -15.93 16.13
CA SER A 152 -12.38 -16.51 15.75
C SER A 152 -12.23 -17.83 14.94
N VAL A 153 -11.03 -18.20 14.51
CA VAL A 153 -10.77 -19.38 13.67
C VAL A 153 -10.55 -20.62 14.55
N PRO A 154 -11.45 -21.63 14.54
CA PRO A 154 -11.43 -22.73 15.51
C PRO A 154 -10.15 -23.58 15.48
N ILE A 155 -9.56 -23.82 14.31
CA ILE A 155 -8.34 -24.63 14.18
C ILE A 155 -7.13 -24.00 14.90
N LEU A 156 -7.16 -22.68 15.12
CA LEU A 156 -6.10 -21.93 15.78
C LEU A 156 -6.30 -21.84 17.31
N ALA A 157 -7.38 -22.42 17.85
CA ALA A 157 -7.67 -22.40 19.29
C ALA A 157 -6.53 -22.96 20.17
N PRO A 158 -5.76 -24.00 19.78
CA PRO A 158 -4.65 -24.52 20.56
C PRO A 158 -3.44 -23.59 20.67
N LEU A 159 -3.29 -22.62 19.78
CA LEU A 159 -2.15 -21.70 19.78
C LEU A 159 -2.16 -20.77 21.00
N ASP A 160 -0.98 -20.51 21.54
CA ASP A 160 -0.82 -19.53 22.60
C ASP A 160 -0.94 -18.07 22.07
N PRO A 161 -1.06 -17.07 22.95
CA PRO A 161 -1.19 -15.66 22.52
C PRO A 161 -0.01 -15.15 21.70
N MET A 162 1.21 -15.62 21.98
CA MET A 162 2.43 -15.17 21.26
C MET A 162 2.50 -15.78 19.87
N GLU A 163 2.13 -17.05 19.72
CA GLU A 163 2.04 -17.73 18.43
C GLU A 163 0.98 -17.08 17.53
N ARG A 164 -0.17 -16.70 18.09
CA ARG A 164 -1.21 -15.96 17.34
C ARG A 164 -0.74 -14.57 16.90
N GLN A 165 0.05 -13.88 17.75
CA GLN A 165 0.62 -12.58 17.39
C GLN A 165 1.60 -12.72 16.20
N ILE A 166 2.44 -13.75 16.20
CA ILE A 166 3.34 -14.06 15.08
C ILE A 166 2.54 -14.30 13.79
N LEU A 167 1.48 -15.10 13.86
CA LEU A 167 0.60 -15.34 12.72
C LEU A 167 -0.08 -14.04 12.26
N ALA A 168 -0.57 -13.20 13.17
CA ALA A 168 -1.24 -11.95 12.83
C ALA A 168 -0.35 -10.98 12.05
N SER A 169 0.96 -11.00 12.33
CA SER A 169 1.95 -10.19 11.60
C SER A 169 2.36 -10.79 10.25
N ALA A 170 2.16 -12.10 10.04
CA ALA A 170 2.58 -12.83 8.85
C ALA A 170 1.44 -13.08 7.84
N VAL A 171 0.18 -13.05 8.30
CA VAL A 171 -0.98 -13.31 7.43
C VAL A 171 -1.25 -12.13 6.50
N GLU A 172 -1.46 -12.43 5.22
CA GLU A 172 -1.82 -11.46 4.20
C GLU A 172 -3.30 -11.60 3.80
N SER A 173 -3.97 -10.47 3.57
CA SER A 173 -5.34 -10.46 3.08
C SER A 173 -5.37 -10.40 1.56
N VAL A 174 -5.98 -11.38 0.93
CA VAL A 174 -6.18 -11.46 -0.54
C VAL A 174 -7.66 -11.37 -0.83
N LYS A 175 -8.04 -10.70 -1.91
CA LYS A 175 -9.43 -10.59 -2.37
C LYS A 175 -9.60 -11.34 -3.68
N PHE A 176 -10.67 -12.10 -3.77
CA PHE A 176 -11.10 -12.79 -4.96
C PHE A 176 -12.45 -12.23 -5.43
N ALA A 177 -12.62 -12.11 -6.74
CA ALA A 177 -13.89 -11.74 -7.33
C ALA A 177 -14.90 -12.91 -7.28
N PRO A 178 -16.22 -12.64 -7.32
CA PRO A 178 -17.21 -13.71 -7.40
C PRO A 178 -16.96 -14.63 -8.60
N GLY A 179 -16.84 -15.95 -8.33
CA GLY A 179 -16.54 -16.97 -9.34
C GLY A 179 -15.06 -17.09 -9.73
N GLU A 180 -14.17 -16.33 -9.10
CA GLU A 180 -12.73 -16.47 -9.28
C GLU A 180 -12.22 -17.71 -8.56
N GLU A 181 -11.36 -18.48 -9.23
CA GLU A 181 -10.74 -19.67 -8.65
C GLU A 181 -9.59 -19.27 -7.72
N VAL A 182 -9.62 -19.74 -6.47
CA VAL A 182 -8.50 -19.60 -5.54
C VAL A 182 -7.39 -20.58 -5.89
N PHE A 183 -7.75 -21.83 -6.17
CA PHE A 183 -6.88 -22.88 -6.73
C PHE A 183 -7.68 -24.04 -7.31
N ARG A 184 -7.04 -24.88 -8.13
CA ARG A 184 -7.63 -26.05 -8.79
C ARG A 184 -7.20 -27.36 -8.17
N GLU A 185 -8.09 -28.35 -8.27
CA GLU A 185 -7.77 -29.75 -7.98
C GLU A 185 -6.54 -30.23 -8.79
N GLY A 186 -5.61 -30.90 -8.12
CA GLY A 186 -4.37 -31.39 -8.72
C GLY A 186 -3.23 -30.36 -8.80
N GLN A 187 -3.46 -29.08 -8.50
CA GLN A 187 -2.44 -28.04 -8.47
C GLN A 187 -1.52 -28.23 -7.26
N GLU A 188 -0.23 -27.99 -7.43
CA GLU A 188 0.70 -27.84 -6.30
C GLU A 188 0.42 -26.54 -5.56
N GLY A 189 0.61 -26.52 -4.24
CA GLY A 189 0.42 -25.29 -3.46
C GLY A 189 0.86 -25.42 -2.02
N ASP A 190 1.44 -24.36 -1.54
CA ASP A 190 2.04 -24.19 -0.23
C ASP A 190 1.32 -23.13 0.65
N VAL A 191 0.16 -22.67 0.20
CA VAL A 191 -0.62 -21.62 0.89
C VAL A 191 -1.86 -22.23 1.55
N PHE A 192 -2.08 -21.86 2.78
CA PHE A 192 -3.25 -22.13 3.60
C PHE A 192 -4.14 -20.88 3.63
N TYR A 193 -5.44 -21.06 3.50
CA TYR A 193 -6.41 -19.98 3.44
C TYR A 193 -7.42 -20.06 4.57
N MET A 194 -7.80 -18.89 5.08
CA MET A 194 -8.87 -18.69 6.05
C MET A 194 -9.83 -17.64 5.51
N ILE A 195 -11.13 -17.91 5.53
CA ILE A 195 -12.15 -16.98 5.01
C ILE A 195 -12.41 -15.90 6.07
N LYS A 196 -11.99 -14.67 5.78
CA LYS A 196 -12.26 -13.51 6.63
C LYS A 196 -13.69 -13.00 6.41
N GLU A 197 -14.09 -12.87 5.15
CA GLU A 197 -15.41 -12.38 4.73
C GLU A 197 -15.82 -13.10 3.43
N GLY A 198 -17.11 -13.36 3.27
CA GLY A 198 -17.67 -14.02 2.10
C GLY A 198 -17.83 -15.53 2.27
N GLU A 199 -17.95 -16.22 1.16
CA GLU A 199 -18.13 -17.66 1.08
C GLU A 199 -17.31 -18.24 -0.08
N ALA A 200 -16.97 -19.51 0.01
CA ALA A 200 -16.29 -20.24 -1.07
C ALA A 200 -16.94 -21.61 -1.29
N THR A 201 -16.95 -22.04 -2.56
CA THR A 201 -17.49 -23.34 -2.97
C THR A 201 -16.34 -24.30 -3.25
N VAL A 202 -16.40 -25.49 -2.67
CA VAL A 202 -15.42 -26.56 -2.88
C VAL A 202 -16.01 -27.58 -3.84
N THR A 203 -15.32 -27.83 -4.95
CA THR A 203 -15.72 -28.81 -5.96
C THR A 203 -14.64 -29.86 -6.17
N GLN A 204 -15.05 -31.10 -6.47
CA GLN A 204 -14.17 -32.19 -6.91
C GLN A 204 -14.63 -32.74 -8.20
N LEU A 205 -13.73 -33.25 -9.03
CA LEU A 205 -14.07 -33.92 -10.25
C LEU A 205 -14.61 -35.32 -9.94
N SER A 206 -15.79 -35.66 -10.51
CA SER A 206 -16.34 -37.01 -10.47
C SER A 206 -15.36 -37.98 -11.12
N LYS A 207 -15.17 -39.14 -10.49
CA LYS A 207 -14.30 -40.22 -11.01
C LYS A 207 -14.86 -40.89 -12.24
N GLU A 208 -16.17 -40.75 -12.49
CA GLU A 208 -16.86 -41.46 -13.58
C GLU A 208 -16.84 -40.66 -14.89
N ASP A 209 -17.10 -39.34 -14.80
CA ASP A 209 -17.33 -38.50 -15.98
C ASP A 209 -16.55 -37.15 -15.94
N ALA A 210 -15.69 -36.96 -14.94
CA ALA A 210 -14.92 -35.74 -14.71
C ALA A 210 -15.78 -34.46 -14.59
N THR A 211 -17.07 -34.60 -14.23
CA THR A 211 -17.92 -33.42 -13.95
C THR A 211 -17.61 -32.82 -12.58
N PRO A 212 -17.61 -31.48 -12.42
CA PRO A 212 -17.43 -30.86 -11.13
C PRO A 212 -18.63 -31.13 -10.22
N LEU A 213 -18.39 -31.67 -9.03
CA LEU A 213 -19.40 -31.91 -8.00
C LEU A 213 -19.09 -31.00 -6.80
N ILE A 214 -20.08 -30.26 -6.31
CA ILE A 214 -19.95 -29.49 -5.08
C ILE A 214 -19.87 -30.47 -3.91
N VAL A 215 -18.76 -30.41 -3.18
CA VAL A 215 -18.52 -31.28 -2.03
C VAL A 215 -18.60 -30.55 -0.72
N ASN A 216 -18.43 -29.23 -0.71
CA ASN A 216 -18.58 -28.40 0.49
C ASN A 216 -18.85 -26.94 0.13
N GLN A 217 -19.37 -26.17 1.10
CA GLN A 217 -19.42 -24.72 1.13
C GLN A 217 -18.75 -24.23 2.39
N LEU A 218 -17.94 -23.18 2.26
CA LEU A 218 -17.13 -22.61 3.32
C LEU A 218 -17.55 -21.16 3.56
N PHE A 219 -17.57 -20.75 4.80
CA PHE A 219 -18.04 -19.44 5.25
C PHE A 219 -16.95 -18.72 6.09
N SER A 220 -17.25 -17.52 6.56
CA SER A 220 -16.34 -16.78 7.43
C SER A 220 -15.90 -17.62 8.64
N SER A 221 -14.61 -17.56 8.96
CA SER A 221 -13.87 -18.35 9.96
C SER A 221 -13.60 -19.81 9.56
N ASP A 222 -14.10 -20.30 8.41
CA ASP A 222 -13.65 -21.57 7.84
C ASP A 222 -12.26 -21.42 7.22
N PHE A 223 -11.62 -22.57 7.00
CA PHE A 223 -10.27 -22.66 6.45
C PHE A 223 -10.18 -23.77 5.41
N PHE A 224 -9.20 -23.68 4.52
CA PHE A 224 -8.98 -24.68 3.48
C PHE A 224 -7.53 -24.65 2.95
N GLY A 225 -7.13 -25.73 2.30
CA GLY A 225 -5.78 -25.84 1.72
C GLY A 225 -4.72 -26.36 2.69
N GLU A 226 -5.09 -26.73 3.92
CA GLU A 226 -4.21 -27.22 4.97
C GLU A 226 -3.44 -28.50 4.60
N LYS A 227 -4.08 -29.42 3.82
CA LYS A 227 -3.45 -30.70 3.44
C LYS A 227 -2.19 -30.53 2.61
N ALA A 228 -2.16 -29.53 1.75
CA ALA A 228 -0.99 -29.25 0.93
C ALA A 228 0.22 -28.82 1.77
N LEU A 229 0.01 -28.19 2.93
CA LEU A 229 1.08 -27.80 3.84
C LEU A 229 1.64 -28.99 4.64
N PHE A 230 0.78 -29.90 5.08
CA PHE A 230 1.18 -30.99 5.94
C PHE A 230 1.73 -32.19 5.16
N ASP A 231 1.14 -32.50 4.01
CA ASP A 231 1.39 -33.74 3.29
C ASP A 231 2.21 -33.55 2.01
N ASN A 232 2.57 -32.32 1.63
CA ASN A 232 3.16 -31.97 0.33
C ASN A 232 2.36 -32.57 -0.86
N ALA A 233 1.06 -32.75 -0.66
CA ALA A 233 0.16 -33.37 -1.65
C ALA A 233 -0.45 -32.29 -2.55
N PRO A 234 -0.76 -32.61 -3.82
CA PRO A 234 -1.53 -31.72 -4.67
C PRO A 234 -2.89 -31.37 -4.06
N ARG A 235 -3.46 -30.22 -4.46
CA ARG A 235 -4.80 -29.79 -4.05
C ARG A 235 -5.83 -30.89 -4.37
N ASN A 236 -6.61 -31.28 -3.40
CA ASN A 236 -7.60 -32.37 -3.52
C ASN A 236 -8.97 -31.91 -4.01
N ALA A 237 -9.15 -30.62 -4.24
CA ALA A 237 -10.38 -30.00 -4.71
C ALA A 237 -10.08 -28.66 -5.37
N THR A 238 -11.02 -28.15 -6.17
CA THR A 238 -11.05 -26.77 -6.67
C THR A 238 -11.85 -25.91 -5.69
N VAL A 239 -11.38 -24.70 -5.39
CA VAL A 239 -12.06 -23.72 -4.53
C VAL A 239 -12.30 -22.43 -5.33
N THR A 240 -13.57 -21.99 -5.36
CA THR A 240 -14.04 -20.77 -6.03
C THR A 240 -14.87 -19.91 -5.09
#